data_526bb7d1a0b1bbe0eb3d29c4145de4ee
#
_entry.id   526bb7d1a0b1bbe0eb3d29c4145de4ee
#
_cell.length_a   1.000
_cell.length_b   1.000
_cell.length_c   1.000
_cell.angle_alpha   90.00
_cell.angle_beta   90.00
_cell.angle_gamma   90.00
#
_symmetry.space_group_name_H-M   'P 1'
#
loop_
_entity.id
_entity.type
_entity.pdbx_description
1 polymer ?
#
loop_
_entity_poly.entity_id
_entity_poly.type
_entity_poly.pdbx_seq_one_letter_code
_entity_poly.pdbx_strand_id
1 'polypeptide(L)'
;MKALNSPKRDRQIDTVIVNMERWRWLPRQLGAPSLGNAYVILNIPDYTLKVMQNGAPVWNTKVVTGKPGIHATPLLTETMKFITVNPTWNVPPSIIYNEYLPALQQDPTVLDRMGLKLERARDGSIHISQPPGEANALGRIRFNFPNKFLVYQHDTPDKHLFAKEERPFSHGCMRVQNPDQYAATLLNITMPNEHYTPDKIRGMYGRSEIDIKFPTPIPVNITYQTAFVDDAGKLQLRKDVYGRDATMLALLRNSRSKDLESVVAHAQPSYSRPNGNLPAGVNFASDNTFSSGPSFSSGPSFFERLFGGPTAPPPVPRGRIPQRRLFDR
;
A
#
# COMPACT_ATOMS: atom_id res chain seq x y z
N MET A 1 -21.81 3.50 -40.59
CA MET A 1 -21.03 2.29 -40.27
C MET A 1 -19.57 2.54 -39.83
N LYS A 2 -18.84 3.56 -40.29
CA LYS A 2 -17.45 3.84 -39.85
C LYS A 2 -17.29 4.21 -38.37
N ALA A 3 -18.30 4.72 -37.68
CA ALA A 3 -18.23 5.11 -36.28
C ALA A 3 -18.35 3.93 -35.30
N LEU A 4 -18.77 2.75 -35.77
CA LEU A 4 -18.98 1.55 -34.94
C LEU A 4 -17.72 0.72 -34.72
N ASN A 5 -16.69 0.90 -35.57
CA ASN A 5 -15.44 0.12 -35.57
C ASN A 5 -14.20 0.99 -35.29
N SER A 6 -14.28 1.95 -34.35
CA SER A 6 -13.10 2.72 -34.00
C SER A 6 -12.21 1.94 -33.02
N PRO A 7 -10.86 1.95 -33.19
CA PRO A 7 -9.92 1.26 -32.30
C PRO A 7 -10.03 1.71 -30.83
N LYS A 8 -10.58 2.89 -30.58
CA LYS A 8 -10.83 3.44 -29.23
C LYS A 8 -12.02 2.72 -28.56
N ARG A 9 -13.06 2.39 -29.33
CA ARG A 9 -14.24 1.67 -28.82
C ARG A 9 -13.89 0.22 -28.49
N ASP A 10 -13.12 -0.42 -29.34
CA ASP A 10 -12.67 -1.81 -29.13
C ASP A 10 -11.86 -1.94 -27.85
N ARG A 11 -10.93 -1.00 -27.60
CA ARG A 11 -10.16 -0.94 -26.33
C ARG A 11 -11.03 -0.76 -25.08
N GLN A 12 -12.09 0.04 -25.15
CA GLN A 12 -13.00 0.21 -24.01
C GLN A 12 -13.79 -1.08 -23.74
N ILE A 13 -14.24 -1.78 -24.79
CA ILE A 13 -14.91 -3.07 -24.65
C ILE A 13 -13.97 -4.10 -24.03
N ASP A 14 -12.74 -4.21 -24.51
CA ASP A 14 -11.71 -5.08 -23.95
C ASP A 14 -11.48 -4.80 -22.44
N THR A 15 -11.36 -3.54 -22.08
CA THR A 15 -11.22 -3.13 -20.67
C THR A 15 -12.44 -3.55 -19.86
N VAL A 16 -13.66 -3.39 -20.36
CA VAL A 16 -14.89 -3.83 -19.67
C VAL A 16 -14.90 -5.35 -19.49
N ILE A 17 -14.56 -6.12 -20.54
CA ILE A 17 -14.51 -7.60 -20.48
C ILE A 17 -13.53 -8.07 -19.40
N VAL A 18 -12.33 -7.51 -19.36
CA VAL A 18 -11.31 -7.82 -18.32
C VAL A 18 -11.85 -7.55 -16.93
N ASN A 19 -12.55 -6.44 -16.74
CA ASN A 19 -13.09 -6.08 -15.42
C ASN A 19 -14.33 -6.90 -15.04
N MET A 20 -15.15 -7.31 -16.00
CA MET A 20 -16.23 -8.28 -15.73
C MET A 20 -15.66 -9.60 -15.20
N GLU A 21 -14.54 -10.07 -15.74
CA GLU A 21 -13.89 -11.27 -15.21
C GLU A 21 -13.33 -11.04 -13.81
N ARG A 22 -12.65 -9.92 -13.55
CA ARG A 22 -12.16 -9.58 -12.20
C ARG A 22 -13.26 -9.52 -11.15
N TRP A 23 -14.48 -9.10 -11.51
CA TRP A 23 -15.64 -9.15 -10.62
C TRP A 23 -16.04 -10.59 -10.26
N ARG A 24 -15.85 -11.56 -11.14
CA ARG A 24 -16.15 -12.97 -10.86
C ARG A 24 -15.21 -13.60 -9.83
N TRP A 25 -14.03 -13.02 -9.60
CA TRP A 25 -13.06 -13.47 -8.60
C TRP A 25 -13.44 -13.06 -7.18
N LEU A 26 -14.31 -12.10 -7.04
CA LEU A 26 -14.79 -11.68 -5.73
C LEU A 26 -15.76 -12.72 -5.15
N PRO A 27 -15.82 -12.86 -3.82
CA PRO A 27 -16.82 -13.70 -3.18
C PRO A 27 -18.22 -13.30 -3.61
N ARG A 28 -19.11 -14.29 -3.75
CA ARG A 28 -20.53 -14.00 -4.04
C ARG A 28 -21.16 -13.13 -2.96
N GLN A 29 -20.72 -13.31 -1.71
CA GLN A 29 -21.13 -12.51 -0.56
C GLN A 29 -19.92 -11.65 -0.13
N LEU A 30 -19.98 -10.37 -0.43
CA LEU A 30 -18.88 -9.43 -0.13
C LEU A 30 -18.87 -8.98 1.32
N GLY A 31 -20.02 -8.94 1.98
CA GLY A 31 -20.19 -8.35 3.30
C GLY A 31 -20.57 -9.33 4.39
N ALA A 32 -20.49 -8.89 5.64
CA ALA A 32 -20.94 -9.64 6.82
C ALA A 32 -22.46 -9.43 7.04
N PRO A 33 -23.32 -10.47 6.90
CA PRO A 33 -24.78 -10.33 7.01
C PRO A 33 -25.23 -9.74 8.35
N SER A 34 -24.61 -10.17 9.46
CA SER A 34 -24.91 -9.68 10.80
C SER A 34 -24.61 -8.20 11.03
N LEU A 35 -23.86 -7.58 10.13
CA LEU A 35 -23.48 -6.16 10.16
C LEU A 35 -24.16 -5.36 9.02
N GLY A 36 -25.31 -5.79 8.51
CA GLY A 36 -25.96 -5.16 7.36
C GLY A 36 -25.17 -5.32 6.07
N ASN A 37 -24.60 -6.51 5.84
CA ASN A 37 -23.69 -6.79 4.72
C ASN A 37 -22.54 -5.79 4.61
N ALA A 38 -21.98 -5.34 5.76
CA ALA A 38 -20.86 -4.41 5.80
C ALA A 38 -19.58 -5.04 5.27
N TYR A 39 -18.84 -4.28 4.47
CA TYR A 39 -17.51 -4.64 3.95
C TYR A 39 -16.70 -3.41 3.55
N VAL A 40 -15.42 -3.60 3.47
CA VAL A 40 -14.47 -2.64 2.90
C VAL A 40 -14.11 -3.08 1.49
N ILE A 41 -14.16 -2.16 0.54
CA ILE A 41 -13.67 -2.39 -0.82
C ILE A 41 -12.66 -1.30 -1.19
N LEU A 42 -11.48 -1.73 -1.65
CA LEU A 42 -10.42 -0.86 -2.12
C LEU A 42 -10.20 -1.14 -3.60
N ASN A 43 -10.22 -0.10 -4.42
CA ASN A 43 -9.89 -0.19 -5.84
C ASN A 43 -8.52 0.43 -6.12
N ILE A 44 -7.54 -0.41 -6.44
CA ILE A 44 -6.15 0.03 -6.65
C ILE A 44 -6.01 1.07 -7.76
N PRO A 45 -6.55 0.87 -9.01
CA PRO A 45 -6.41 1.85 -10.08
C PRO A 45 -7.11 3.19 -9.83
N ASP A 46 -8.13 3.20 -8.95
CA ASP A 46 -8.87 4.40 -8.57
C ASP A 46 -8.28 5.09 -7.33
N TYR A 47 -7.38 4.40 -6.62
CA TYR A 47 -6.80 4.86 -5.36
C TYR A 47 -7.85 5.26 -4.33
N THR A 48 -8.95 4.52 -4.26
CA THR A 48 -10.06 4.77 -3.35
C THR A 48 -10.35 3.56 -2.48
N LEU A 49 -10.85 3.83 -1.29
CA LEU A 49 -11.39 2.88 -0.35
C LEU A 49 -12.81 3.31 0.01
N LYS A 50 -13.76 2.39 -0.03
CA LYS A 50 -15.14 2.60 0.43
C LYS A 50 -15.47 1.63 1.54
N VAL A 51 -16.24 2.08 2.52
CA VAL A 51 -16.94 1.24 3.49
C VAL A 51 -18.38 1.15 3.06
N MET A 52 -18.85 -0.05 2.84
CA MET A 52 -20.21 -0.35 2.40
C MET A 52 -21.02 -0.95 3.54
N GLN A 53 -22.29 -0.57 3.67
CA GLN A 53 -23.24 -1.16 4.60
C GLN A 53 -24.67 -1.00 4.02
N ASN A 54 -25.50 -2.01 4.17
CA ASN A 54 -26.89 -2.02 3.66
C ASN A 54 -26.99 -1.66 2.16
N GLY A 55 -26.01 -2.08 1.37
CA GLY A 55 -25.97 -1.85 -0.08
C GLY A 55 -25.54 -0.44 -0.51
N ALA A 56 -25.18 0.45 0.42
CA ALA A 56 -24.76 1.82 0.13
C ALA A 56 -23.36 2.12 0.71
N PRO A 57 -22.60 3.04 0.10
CA PRO A 57 -21.37 3.55 0.68
C PRO A 57 -21.69 4.44 1.89
N VAL A 58 -21.20 4.06 3.08
CA VAL A 58 -21.35 4.86 4.31
C VAL A 58 -20.14 5.76 4.58
N TRP A 59 -19.00 5.44 3.98
CA TRP A 59 -17.79 6.27 4.05
C TRP A 59 -16.83 5.94 2.92
N ASN A 60 -16.02 6.91 2.49
CA ASN A 60 -14.99 6.71 1.48
C ASN A 60 -13.77 7.60 1.71
N THR A 61 -12.64 7.22 1.14
CA THR A 61 -11.39 7.98 1.25
C THR A 61 -10.41 7.64 0.13
N LYS A 62 -9.37 8.49 0.02
CA LYS A 62 -8.21 8.24 -0.85
C LYS A 62 -7.24 7.29 -0.16
N VAL A 63 -6.54 6.49 -0.98
CA VAL A 63 -5.45 5.63 -0.52
C VAL A 63 -4.19 5.82 -1.35
N VAL A 64 -3.05 5.51 -0.75
CA VAL A 64 -1.77 5.29 -1.44
C VAL A 64 -1.55 3.80 -1.52
N THR A 65 -1.25 3.28 -2.69
CA THR A 65 -1.03 1.85 -2.96
C THR A 65 0.44 1.56 -3.26
N GLY A 66 0.78 0.29 -3.43
CA GLY A 66 2.13 -0.14 -3.76
C GLY A 66 2.63 0.36 -5.11
N LYS A 67 3.95 0.56 -5.23
CA LYS A 67 4.61 0.83 -6.52
C LYS A 67 4.41 -0.36 -7.47
N PRO A 68 4.37 -0.14 -8.81
CA PRO A 68 4.39 -1.22 -9.78
C PRO A 68 5.56 -2.19 -9.59
N GLY A 69 5.41 -3.42 -10.04
CA GLY A 69 6.42 -4.46 -9.91
C GLY A 69 6.36 -5.19 -8.57
N ILE A 70 7.49 -5.42 -7.93
CA ILE A 70 7.62 -6.23 -6.71
C ILE A 70 6.90 -5.65 -5.48
N HIS A 71 6.60 -4.36 -5.51
CA HIS A 71 5.89 -3.66 -4.44
C HIS A 71 4.39 -3.46 -4.73
N ALA A 72 3.86 -4.08 -5.78
CA ALA A 72 2.45 -3.93 -6.12
C ALA A 72 1.55 -4.45 -5.00
N THR A 73 0.53 -3.68 -4.65
CA THR A 73 -0.50 -4.13 -3.70
C THR A 73 -1.19 -5.39 -4.25
N PRO A 74 -1.24 -6.49 -3.47
CA PRO A 74 -1.88 -7.73 -3.90
C PRO A 74 -3.40 -7.59 -3.95
N LEU A 75 -4.03 -8.38 -4.83
CA LEU A 75 -5.46 -8.62 -4.80
C LEU A 75 -5.75 -9.68 -3.74
N LEU A 76 -6.70 -9.41 -2.87
CA LEU A 76 -7.09 -10.37 -1.84
C LEU A 76 -8.48 -10.05 -1.28
N THR A 77 -9.11 -11.06 -0.74
CA THR A 77 -10.26 -10.95 0.15
C THR A 77 -9.89 -11.56 1.49
N GLU A 78 -10.01 -10.79 2.54
CA GLU A 78 -9.68 -11.17 3.91
C GLU A 78 -10.68 -10.55 4.89
N THR A 79 -10.50 -10.81 6.18
CA THR A 79 -11.33 -10.21 7.22
C THR A 79 -10.50 -9.36 8.18
N MET A 80 -10.91 -8.12 8.36
CA MET A 80 -10.34 -7.20 9.35
C MET A 80 -10.85 -7.59 10.73
N LYS A 81 -9.93 -7.86 11.65
CA LYS A 81 -10.24 -8.40 12.98
C LYS A 81 -10.08 -7.38 14.10
N PHE A 82 -9.22 -6.39 13.92
CA PHE A 82 -8.92 -5.38 14.95
C PHE A 82 -8.21 -4.18 14.35
N ILE A 83 -8.22 -3.08 15.11
CA ILE A 83 -7.45 -1.87 14.83
C ILE A 83 -6.39 -1.74 15.92
N THR A 84 -5.17 -1.35 15.55
CA THR A 84 -4.13 -0.96 16.49
C THR A 84 -3.95 0.55 16.46
N VAL A 85 -4.22 1.24 17.56
CA VAL A 85 -3.89 2.64 17.76
C VAL A 85 -2.48 2.72 18.33
N ASN A 86 -1.68 3.69 17.89
CA ASN A 86 -0.25 3.83 18.19
C ASN A 86 0.58 2.57 17.86
N PRO A 87 0.58 2.10 16.61
CA PRO A 87 1.28 0.88 16.27
C PRO A 87 2.80 1.03 16.36
N THR A 88 3.48 0.00 16.84
CA THR A 88 4.90 -0.22 16.57
C THR A 88 5.04 -0.72 15.14
N TRP A 89 5.92 -0.12 14.36
CA TRP A 89 6.24 -0.65 13.06
C TRP A 89 7.38 -1.67 13.14
N ASN A 90 7.07 -2.94 13.01
CA ASN A 90 8.07 -3.98 12.79
C ASN A 90 8.41 -4.01 11.30
N VAL A 91 9.63 -3.66 10.97
CA VAL A 91 10.08 -3.55 9.58
C VAL A 91 10.10 -4.93 8.92
N PRO A 92 9.43 -5.11 7.76
CA PRO A 92 9.47 -6.38 7.05
C PRO A 92 10.90 -6.78 6.66
N PRO A 93 11.27 -8.09 6.71
CA PRO A 93 12.60 -8.56 6.34
C PRO A 93 13.05 -8.11 4.96
N SER A 94 12.14 -8.06 3.97
CA SER A 94 12.46 -7.59 2.62
C SER A 94 12.96 -6.13 2.61
N ILE A 95 12.38 -5.26 3.43
CA ILE A 95 12.82 -3.86 3.57
C ILE A 95 14.14 -3.81 4.34
N ILE A 96 14.29 -4.60 5.41
CA ILE A 96 15.55 -4.65 6.17
C ILE A 96 16.71 -5.00 5.23
N TYR A 97 16.59 -6.11 4.49
CA TYR A 97 17.69 -6.62 3.68
C TYR A 97 17.93 -5.85 2.38
N ASN A 98 16.88 -5.34 1.74
CA ASN A 98 17.01 -4.66 0.46
C ASN A 98 17.28 -3.16 0.59
N GLU A 99 16.93 -2.55 1.75
CA GLU A 99 16.97 -1.09 1.90
C GLU A 99 17.80 -0.66 3.11
N TYR A 100 17.48 -1.12 4.33
CA TYR A 100 18.11 -0.62 5.54
C TYR A 100 19.54 -1.12 5.74
N LEU A 101 19.84 -2.38 5.48
CA LEU A 101 21.20 -2.87 5.60
C LEU A 101 22.16 -2.23 4.57
N PRO A 102 21.79 -2.05 3.29
CA PRO A 102 22.61 -1.25 2.36
C PRO A 102 22.78 0.21 2.79
N ALA A 103 21.71 0.84 3.34
CA ALA A 103 21.80 2.22 3.82
C ALA A 103 22.76 2.35 5.02
N LEU A 104 22.74 1.39 5.96
CA LEU A 104 23.67 1.35 7.08
C LEU A 104 25.13 1.22 6.66
N GLN A 105 25.40 0.57 5.54
CA GLN A 105 26.78 0.49 5.00
C GLN A 105 27.30 1.85 4.53
N GLN A 106 26.40 2.74 4.09
CA GLN A 106 26.75 4.10 3.65
C GLN A 106 26.75 5.09 4.82
N ASP A 107 25.84 4.93 5.76
CA ASP A 107 25.66 5.80 6.92
C ASP A 107 25.21 4.99 8.15
N PRO A 108 26.14 4.68 9.07
CA PRO A 108 25.83 3.92 10.28
C PRO A 108 24.78 4.57 11.20
N THR A 109 24.55 5.88 11.07
CA THR A 109 23.61 6.66 11.91
C THR A 109 22.21 6.78 11.32
N VAL A 110 21.96 6.21 10.15
CA VAL A 110 20.71 6.40 9.42
C VAL A 110 19.47 5.94 10.20
N LEU A 111 19.56 4.82 10.90
CA LEU A 111 18.42 4.30 11.69
C LEU A 111 18.12 5.19 12.90
N ASP A 112 19.14 5.66 13.60
CA ASP A 112 18.98 6.55 14.76
C ASP A 112 18.30 7.86 14.36
N ARG A 113 18.73 8.46 13.24
CA ARG A 113 18.09 9.67 12.69
C ARG A 113 16.63 9.47 12.32
N MET A 114 16.25 8.25 12.00
CA MET A 114 14.86 7.90 11.64
C MET A 114 14.03 7.41 12.82
N GLY A 115 14.62 7.36 14.03
CA GLY A 115 13.96 6.84 15.21
C GLY A 115 13.67 5.33 15.12
N LEU A 116 14.49 4.60 14.36
CA LEU A 116 14.42 3.15 14.23
C LEU A 116 15.35 2.48 15.24
N LYS A 117 14.89 1.39 15.83
CA LYS A 117 15.68 0.54 16.72
C LYS A 117 16.15 -0.68 15.95
N LEU A 118 17.44 -1.00 16.08
CA LEU A 118 18.01 -2.22 15.54
C LEU A 118 18.33 -3.16 16.69
N GLU A 119 17.83 -4.38 16.61
CA GLU A 119 18.04 -5.43 17.60
C GLU A 119 18.58 -6.67 16.92
N ARG A 120 19.44 -7.42 17.63
CA ARG A 120 19.91 -8.73 17.21
C ARG A 120 19.34 -9.79 18.14
N ALA A 121 18.53 -10.69 17.58
CA ALA A 121 18.00 -11.83 18.34
C ALA A 121 19.13 -12.84 18.67
N ARG A 122 18.84 -13.76 19.60
CA ARG A 122 19.78 -14.79 20.05
C ARG A 122 20.22 -15.75 18.93
N ASP A 123 19.38 -15.93 17.92
CA ASP A 123 19.66 -16.73 16.73
C ASP A 123 20.49 -15.97 15.66
N GLY A 124 20.89 -14.74 15.95
CA GLY A 124 21.63 -13.86 15.05
C GLY A 124 20.75 -13.12 14.03
N SER A 125 19.43 -13.28 14.04
CA SER A 125 18.53 -12.54 13.17
C SER A 125 18.48 -11.07 13.57
N ILE A 126 18.30 -10.20 12.54
CA ILE A 126 18.23 -8.74 12.71
C ILE A 126 16.77 -8.32 12.66
N HIS A 127 16.35 -7.59 13.69
CA HIS A 127 15.06 -6.95 13.77
C HIS A 127 15.23 -5.44 13.77
N ILE A 128 14.41 -4.76 12.99
CA ILE A 128 14.32 -3.29 13.01
C ILE A 128 12.88 -2.94 13.33
N SER A 129 12.69 -2.03 14.29
CA SER A 129 11.38 -1.56 14.68
C SER A 129 11.36 -0.05 14.85
N GLN A 130 10.17 0.55 14.73
CA GLN A 130 9.94 1.96 15.03
C GLN A 130 8.82 2.06 16.05
N PRO A 131 9.06 2.71 17.20
CA PRO A 131 8.05 2.84 18.25
C PRO A 131 6.89 3.74 17.81
N PRO A 132 5.77 3.71 18.56
CA PRO A 132 4.67 4.62 18.35
C PRO A 132 5.12 6.09 18.39
N GLY A 133 4.57 6.90 17.48
CA GLY A 133 4.92 8.32 17.39
C GLY A 133 4.44 8.97 16.10
N GLU A 134 4.59 10.28 15.99
CA GLU A 134 4.19 11.04 14.79
C GLU A 134 5.06 10.70 13.57
N ALA A 135 6.33 10.40 13.81
CA ALA A 135 7.27 10.01 12.78
C ALA A 135 7.18 8.54 12.38
N ASN A 136 6.33 7.73 13.05
CA ASN A 136 6.18 6.31 12.72
C ASN A 136 5.66 6.14 11.30
N ALA A 137 6.27 5.27 10.51
CA ALA A 137 5.90 5.02 9.13
C ALA A 137 4.45 4.55 8.95
N LEU A 138 3.88 3.89 9.97
CA LEU A 138 2.47 3.47 10.01
C LEU A 138 1.53 4.56 10.51
N GLY A 139 2.06 5.75 10.88
CA GLY A 139 1.28 6.81 11.51
C GLY A 139 0.69 6.38 12.85
N ARG A 140 -0.55 6.77 13.12
CA ARG A 140 -1.22 6.57 14.41
C ARG A 140 -2.15 5.36 14.47
N ILE A 141 -2.51 4.78 13.31
CA ILE A 141 -3.50 3.70 13.27
C ILE A 141 -3.11 2.66 12.21
N ARG A 142 -3.20 1.39 12.58
CA ARG A 142 -3.08 0.23 11.69
C ARG A 142 -4.37 -0.59 11.74
N PHE A 143 -4.87 -0.98 10.56
CA PHE A 143 -6.07 -1.81 10.36
C PHE A 143 -5.64 -3.21 9.96
N ASN A 144 -5.98 -4.19 10.79
CA ASN A 144 -5.37 -5.52 10.75
C ASN A 144 -6.31 -6.58 10.16
N PHE A 145 -5.93 -7.11 9.01
CA PHE A 145 -6.52 -8.28 8.34
C PHE A 145 -5.40 -9.27 7.99
N PRO A 146 -5.02 -10.16 8.93
CA PRO A 146 -3.88 -11.06 8.76
C PRO A 146 -3.99 -11.86 7.47
N ASN A 147 -2.93 -11.85 6.66
CA ASN A 147 -2.88 -12.51 5.35
C ASN A 147 -1.45 -12.96 5.01
N LYS A 148 -1.34 -13.85 4.01
CA LYS A 148 -0.05 -14.41 3.59
C LYS A 148 0.92 -13.40 2.94
N PHE A 149 0.41 -12.25 2.47
CA PHE A 149 1.22 -11.21 1.84
C PHE A 149 1.79 -10.20 2.85
N LEU A 150 1.39 -10.31 4.12
CA LEU A 150 1.80 -9.41 5.20
C LEU A 150 1.47 -7.92 4.92
N VAL A 151 0.42 -7.66 4.14
CA VAL A 151 -0.07 -6.31 3.88
C VAL A 151 -1.20 -5.93 4.82
N TYR A 152 -1.32 -4.65 5.12
CA TYR A 152 -2.36 -4.06 5.96
C TYR A 152 -2.67 -2.64 5.49
N GLN A 153 -3.74 -2.07 6.00
CA GLN A 153 -4.06 -0.66 5.82
C GLN A 153 -3.53 0.11 7.04
N HIS A 154 -3.06 1.34 6.83
CA HIS A 154 -2.48 2.13 7.93
C HIS A 154 -2.50 3.63 7.64
N ASP A 155 -2.30 4.40 8.67
CA ASP A 155 -2.01 5.82 8.60
C ASP A 155 -0.60 6.10 8.04
N THR A 156 -0.22 7.36 7.88
CA THR A 156 1.11 7.76 7.40
C THR A 156 1.44 9.20 7.82
N PRO A 157 2.71 9.51 8.13
CA PRO A 157 3.16 10.89 8.26
C PRO A 157 3.19 11.63 6.91
N ASP A 158 3.28 10.92 5.78
CA ASP A 158 3.37 11.47 4.42
C ASP A 158 2.01 11.92 3.86
N LYS A 159 1.30 12.79 4.56
CA LYS A 159 -0.05 13.24 4.18
C LYS A 159 -0.11 13.95 2.83
N HIS A 160 0.98 14.58 2.41
CA HIS A 160 1.08 15.28 1.13
C HIS A 160 0.88 14.37 -0.09
N LEU A 161 1.11 13.05 0.05
CA LEU A 161 0.90 12.09 -1.05
C LEU A 161 -0.56 11.98 -1.47
N PHE A 162 -1.52 12.27 -0.58
CA PHE A 162 -2.95 12.23 -0.93
C PHE A 162 -3.40 13.37 -1.85
N ALA A 163 -2.59 14.42 -2.01
CA ALA A 163 -2.82 15.49 -2.97
C ALA A 163 -2.46 15.09 -4.41
N LYS A 164 -1.66 14.04 -4.60
CA LYS A 164 -1.27 13.55 -5.91
C LYS A 164 -2.42 12.80 -6.57
N GLU A 165 -2.52 12.90 -7.90
CA GLU A 165 -3.53 12.20 -8.69
C GLU A 165 -3.21 10.69 -8.75
N GLU A 166 -2.00 10.33 -9.16
CA GLU A 166 -1.50 8.95 -9.11
C GLU A 166 -0.77 8.71 -7.79
N ARG A 167 -1.12 7.64 -7.07
CA ARG A 167 -0.63 7.38 -5.72
C ARG A 167 0.01 6.00 -5.50
N PRO A 168 0.81 5.45 -6.43
CA PRO A 168 1.48 4.17 -6.25
C PRO A 168 2.88 4.37 -5.61
N PHE A 169 2.94 4.64 -4.31
CA PHE A 169 4.19 5.01 -3.63
C PHE A 169 4.63 4.07 -2.51
N SER A 170 3.78 3.12 -2.06
CA SER A 170 4.12 2.23 -0.94
C SER A 170 4.86 0.96 -1.37
N HIS A 171 5.24 0.15 -0.40
CA HIS A 171 5.84 -1.19 -0.57
C HIS A 171 4.78 -2.31 -0.54
N GLY A 172 3.53 -2.01 -0.90
CA GLY A 172 2.43 -2.97 -0.97
C GLY A 172 1.32 -2.72 0.04
N CYS A 173 1.61 -2.23 1.23
CA CYS A 173 0.60 -1.78 2.20
C CYS A 173 -0.16 -0.56 1.69
N MET A 174 -1.36 -0.34 2.21
CA MET A 174 -2.22 0.74 1.75
C MET A 174 -2.30 1.84 2.82
N ARG A 175 -1.81 3.04 2.46
CA ARG A 175 -1.94 4.21 3.34
C ARG A 175 -3.32 4.83 3.16
N VAL A 176 -3.98 5.15 4.26
CA VAL A 176 -5.36 5.65 4.28
C VAL A 176 -5.38 7.12 4.68
N GLN A 177 -6.08 7.96 3.91
CA GLN A 177 -6.38 9.33 4.30
C GLN A 177 -7.48 9.32 5.37
N ASN A 178 -7.41 10.22 6.36
CA ASN A 178 -8.38 10.33 7.46
C ASN A 178 -8.59 9.02 8.24
N PRO A 179 -7.54 8.41 8.80
CA PRO A 179 -7.60 7.09 9.43
C PRO A 179 -8.44 7.07 10.72
N ASP A 180 -8.54 8.19 11.43
CA ASP A 180 -9.39 8.36 12.61
C ASP A 180 -10.89 8.28 12.25
N GLN A 181 -11.32 8.90 11.15
CA GLN A 181 -12.69 8.76 10.63
C GLN A 181 -12.97 7.34 10.18
N TYR A 182 -12.01 6.72 9.49
CA TYR A 182 -12.13 5.33 9.06
C TYR A 182 -12.27 4.39 10.25
N ALA A 183 -11.43 4.54 11.28
CA ALA A 183 -11.52 3.76 12.51
C ALA A 183 -12.88 3.94 13.19
N ALA A 184 -13.34 5.17 13.37
CA ALA A 184 -14.64 5.47 13.98
C ALA A 184 -15.78 4.83 13.18
N THR A 185 -15.76 4.89 11.86
CA THR A 185 -16.78 4.27 10.99
C THR A 185 -16.84 2.75 11.20
N LEU A 186 -15.68 2.06 11.16
CA LEU A 186 -15.64 0.61 11.35
C LEU A 186 -16.08 0.19 12.74
N LEU A 187 -15.66 0.93 13.78
CA LEU A 187 -16.02 0.64 15.16
C LEU A 187 -17.51 0.87 15.42
N ASN A 188 -18.14 1.89 14.83
CA ASN A 188 -19.58 2.10 14.95
C ASN A 188 -20.42 1.05 14.22
N ILE A 189 -19.88 0.45 13.13
CA ILE A 189 -20.52 -0.69 12.46
C ILE A 189 -20.49 -1.93 13.33
N THR A 190 -19.35 -2.21 14.02
CA THR A 190 -19.17 -3.43 14.81
C THR A 190 -19.60 -3.30 16.26
N MET A 191 -19.55 -2.09 16.82
CA MET A 191 -19.87 -1.76 18.22
C MET A 191 -20.70 -0.46 18.28
N PRO A 192 -21.91 -0.43 17.73
CA PRO A 192 -22.71 0.82 17.62
C PRO A 192 -23.00 1.51 18.95
N ASN A 193 -23.11 0.74 20.04
CA ASN A 193 -23.40 1.28 21.38
C ASN A 193 -22.21 2.01 22.03
N GLU A 194 -21.00 1.84 21.50
CA GLU A 194 -19.79 2.48 22.05
C GLU A 194 -19.58 3.92 21.55
N HIS A 195 -20.31 4.35 20.54
CA HIS A 195 -20.33 5.71 19.98
C HIS A 195 -18.91 6.26 19.72
N TYR A 196 -18.12 5.56 18.89
CA TYR A 196 -16.80 6.03 18.51
C TYR A 196 -16.89 7.25 17.60
N THR A 197 -16.16 8.31 17.96
CA THR A 197 -15.96 9.50 17.14
C THR A 197 -14.48 9.63 16.73
N PRO A 198 -14.14 10.37 15.67
CA PRO A 198 -12.75 10.65 15.33
C PRO A 198 -11.98 11.30 16.49
N ASP A 199 -12.64 12.15 17.28
CA ASP A 199 -12.04 12.78 18.48
C ASP A 199 -11.74 11.77 19.58
N LYS A 200 -12.67 10.83 19.83
CA LYS A 200 -12.44 9.72 20.79
C LYS A 200 -11.23 8.88 20.34
N ILE A 201 -11.07 8.62 19.05
CA ILE A 201 -9.89 7.91 18.51
C ILE A 201 -8.61 8.74 18.67
N ARG A 202 -8.64 10.04 18.35
CA ARG A 202 -7.49 10.94 18.54
C ARG A 202 -7.09 11.07 20.01
N GLY A 203 -8.06 11.02 20.92
CA GLY A 203 -7.81 11.01 22.35
C GLY A 203 -7.02 9.80 22.86
N MET A 204 -6.94 8.72 22.07
CA MET A 204 -6.14 7.52 22.38
C MET A 204 -4.68 7.63 21.87
N TYR A 205 -4.33 8.68 21.12
CA TYR A 205 -2.97 8.83 20.59
C TYR A 205 -1.97 9.04 21.72
N GLY A 206 -0.90 8.25 21.72
CA GLY A 206 0.09 8.23 22.77
C GLY A 206 1.32 7.41 22.40
N ARG A 207 1.93 6.79 23.41
CA ARG A 207 3.18 6.01 23.28
C ARG A 207 2.98 4.50 23.39
N SER A 208 1.79 4.04 23.78
CA SER A 208 1.50 2.63 23.97
C SER A 208 0.52 2.12 22.93
N GLU A 209 0.74 0.94 22.41
CA GLU A 209 -0.18 0.25 21.49
C GLU A 209 -1.51 -0.05 22.21
N ILE A 210 -2.60 0.17 21.49
CA ILE A 210 -3.96 -0.16 21.94
C ILE A 210 -4.63 -0.97 20.82
N ASP A 211 -4.92 -2.24 21.07
CA ASP A 211 -5.67 -3.07 20.17
C ASP A 211 -7.16 -3.02 20.48
N ILE A 212 -7.97 -2.62 19.49
CA ILE A 212 -9.43 -2.62 19.56
C ILE A 212 -9.95 -3.72 18.66
N LYS A 213 -10.38 -4.84 19.26
CA LYS A 213 -10.88 -6.01 18.54
C LYS A 213 -12.32 -5.80 18.10
N PHE A 214 -12.64 -6.24 16.89
CA PHE A 214 -14.01 -6.26 16.40
C PHE A 214 -14.73 -7.52 16.92
N PRO A 215 -15.89 -7.38 17.57
CA PRO A 215 -16.72 -8.53 17.96
C PRO A 215 -17.11 -9.38 16.74
N THR A 216 -17.44 -8.72 15.64
CA THR A 216 -17.66 -9.35 14.33
C THR A 216 -16.66 -8.79 13.33
N PRO A 217 -15.78 -9.61 12.74
CA PRO A 217 -14.82 -9.17 11.75
C PRO A 217 -15.51 -8.60 10.48
N ILE A 218 -14.87 -7.60 9.84
CA ILE A 218 -15.37 -6.96 8.62
C ILE A 218 -14.61 -7.50 7.41
N PRO A 219 -15.28 -8.01 6.36
CA PRO A 219 -14.64 -8.39 5.12
C PRO A 219 -13.94 -7.21 4.44
N VAL A 220 -12.74 -7.46 3.91
CA VAL A 220 -11.91 -6.50 3.17
C VAL A 220 -11.61 -7.07 1.81
N ASN A 221 -12.00 -6.36 0.76
CA ASN A 221 -11.80 -6.75 -0.63
C ASN A 221 -10.86 -5.75 -1.30
N ILE A 222 -9.65 -6.17 -1.66
CA ILE A 222 -8.70 -5.36 -2.42
C ILE A 222 -8.79 -5.77 -3.87
N THR A 223 -9.26 -4.84 -4.72
CA THR A 223 -9.64 -5.07 -6.11
C THR A 223 -8.77 -4.28 -7.08
N TYR A 224 -8.83 -4.66 -8.35
CA TYR A 224 -8.13 -3.98 -9.43
C TYR A 224 -9.09 -3.76 -10.60
N GLN A 225 -9.92 -2.70 -10.50
CA GLN A 225 -10.94 -2.39 -11.48
C GLN A 225 -10.52 -1.14 -12.28
N THR A 226 -10.10 -1.36 -13.53
CA THR A 226 -9.78 -0.28 -14.48
C THR A 226 -11.01 0.23 -15.22
N ALA A 227 -12.12 -0.52 -15.17
CA ALA A 227 -13.45 -0.08 -15.58
C ALA A 227 -14.47 -0.49 -14.51
N PHE A 228 -15.29 0.44 -14.07
CA PHE A 228 -16.36 0.20 -13.10
C PHE A 228 -17.47 1.24 -13.25
N VAL A 229 -18.62 0.95 -12.69
CA VAL A 229 -19.74 1.89 -12.62
C VAL A 229 -19.71 2.59 -11.27
N ASP A 230 -19.75 3.91 -11.26
CA ASP A 230 -19.78 4.70 -10.03
C ASP A 230 -21.19 4.72 -9.39
N ASP A 231 -21.29 5.37 -8.23
CA ASP A 231 -22.54 5.45 -7.47
C ASP A 231 -23.64 6.24 -8.20
N ALA A 232 -23.28 7.01 -9.25
CA ALA A 232 -24.21 7.72 -10.12
C ALA A 232 -24.62 6.92 -11.38
N GLY A 233 -24.17 5.64 -11.49
CA GLY A 233 -24.45 4.78 -12.64
C GLY A 233 -23.59 5.07 -13.88
N LYS A 234 -22.54 5.89 -13.77
CA LYS A 234 -21.68 6.27 -14.88
C LYS A 234 -20.45 5.37 -14.97
N LEU A 235 -20.13 4.90 -16.18
CA LEU A 235 -18.91 4.15 -16.45
C LEU A 235 -17.67 5.02 -16.21
N GLN A 236 -16.82 4.57 -15.32
CA GLN A 236 -15.52 5.15 -15.02
C GLN A 236 -14.42 4.28 -15.60
N LEU A 237 -13.44 4.91 -16.23
CA LEU A 237 -12.23 4.25 -16.72
C LEU A 237 -11.02 4.80 -15.95
N ARG A 238 -10.08 3.92 -15.60
CA ARG A 238 -8.85 4.26 -14.88
C ARG A 238 -7.64 3.71 -15.62
N LYS A 239 -6.51 4.34 -15.39
CA LYS A 239 -5.22 3.89 -15.90
C LYS A 239 -4.89 2.50 -15.34
N ASP A 240 -4.37 1.62 -16.18
CA ASP A 240 -3.85 0.32 -15.78
C ASP A 240 -2.46 0.48 -15.12
N VAL A 241 -2.46 0.83 -13.84
CA VAL A 241 -1.26 1.23 -13.07
C VAL A 241 -0.21 0.13 -13.00
N TYR A 242 -0.64 -1.14 -13.00
CA TYR A 242 0.26 -2.30 -12.91
C TYR A 242 0.42 -3.06 -14.23
N GLY A 243 -0.18 -2.56 -15.34
CA GLY A 243 -0.05 -3.18 -16.66
C GLY A 243 -0.73 -4.56 -16.79
N ARG A 244 -1.81 -4.81 -16.05
CA ARG A 244 -2.45 -6.14 -15.95
C ARG A 244 -3.54 -6.40 -16.98
N ASP A 245 -4.07 -5.36 -17.64
CA ASP A 245 -5.23 -5.50 -18.53
C ASP A 245 -4.86 -6.28 -19.80
N ALA A 246 -3.72 -5.96 -20.43
CA ALA A 246 -3.28 -6.62 -21.64
C ALA A 246 -3.01 -8.11 -21.42
N THR A 247 -2.33 -8.45 -20.33
CA THR A 247 -2.04 -9.85 -19.96
C THR A 247 -3.33 -10.63 -19.71
N MET A 248 -4.26 -10.04 -18.95
CA MET A 248 -5.56 -10.66 -18.67
C MET A 248 -6.38 -10.87 -19.93
N LEU A 249 -6.41 -9.88 -20.82
CA LEU A 249 -7.11 -9.97 -22.09
C LEU A 249 -6.53 -11.09 -22.98
N ALA A 250 -5.20 -11.19 -23.04
CA ALA A 250 -4.53 -12.25 -23.80
C ALA A 250 -4.91 -13.65 -23.28
N LEU A 251 -4.97 -13.82 -21.94
CA LEU A 251 -5.40 -15.07 -21.32
C LEU A 251 -6.85 -15.40 -21.63
N LEU A 252 -7.76 -14.42 -21.53
CA LEU A 252 -9.18 -14.61 -21.86
C LEU A 252 -9.39 -15.03 -23.32
N ARG A 253 -8.61 -14.46 -24.26
CA ARG A 253 -8.68 -14.79 -25.67
C ARG A 253 -8.08 -16.17 -26.01
N ASN A 254 -7.06 -16.60 -25.28
CA ASN A 254 -6.35 -17.85 -25.52
C ASN A 254 -6.93 -19.07 -24.77
N SER A 255 -7.96 -18.89 -23.95
CA SER A 255 -8.77 -19.94 -23.28
C SER A 255 -8.00 -21.05 -22.52
N ARG A 256 -6.82 -20.79 -21.98
CA ARG A 256 -6.08 -21.75 -21.13
C ARG A 256 -6.18 -21.36 -19.66
N SER A 257 -7.04 -22.06 -18.91
CA SER A 257 -7.37 -21.74 -17.51
C SER A 257 -6.20 -21.79 -16.53
N LYS A 258 -5.14 -22.56 -16.81
CA LYS A 258 -3.98 -22.70 -15.91
C LYS A 258 -3.13 -21.44 -15.79
N ASP A 259 -3.21 -20.54 -16.78
CA ASP A 259 -2.39 -19.32 -16.77
C ASP A 259 -3.05 -18.14 -16.03
N LEU A 260 -4.34 -18.25 -15.71
CA LEU A 260 -5.08 -17.21 -14.98
C LEU A 260 -4.58 -17.02 -13.54
N GLU A 261 -4.20 -18.11 -12.88
CA GLU A 261 -3.68 -18.06 -11.49
C GLU A 261 -2.37 -17.27 -11.41
N SER A 262 -1.51 -17.37 -12.44
CA SER A 262 -0.23 -16.64 -12.49
C SER A 262 -0.40 -15.12 -12.55
N VAL A 263 -1.52 -14.63 -13.11
CA VAL A 263 -1.83 -13.18 -13.19
C VAL A 263 -2.40 -12.65 -11.90
N VAL A 264 -3.05 -13.49 -11.12
CA VAL A 264 -3.64 -13.14 -9.81
C VAL A 264 -2.62 -13.28 -8.70
N ALA A 265 -1.75 -14.31 -8.81
CA ALA A 265 -0.73 -14.55 -7.81
C ALA A 265 0.36 -13.48 -7.84
N HIS A 266 0.64 -12.89 -6.68
CA HIS A 266 1.81 -12.05 -6.47
C HIS A 266 2.90 -12.87 -5.83
N ALA A 267 4.08 -12.92 -6.47
CA ALA A 267 5.27 -13.39 -5.78
C ALA A 267 5.54 -12.45 -4.59
N GLN A 268 5.86 -13.04 -3.44
CA GLN A 268 6.43 -12.25 -2.34
C GLN A 268 7.74 -11.62 -2.83
N PRO A 269 8.06 -10.38 -2.42
CA PRO A 269 9.35 -9.80 -2.73
C PRO A 269 10.46 -10.75 -2.27
N SER A 270 11.29 -11.20 -3.20
CA SER A 270 12.48 -11.98 -2.86
C SER A 270 13.51 -11.05 -2.21
N TYR A 271 14.16 -11.51 -1.17
CA TYR A 271 15.32 -10.85 -0.59
C TYR A 271 16.43 -11.88 -0.35
N SER A 272 17.66 -11.48 -0.62
CA SER A 272 18.83 -12.28 -0.24
C SER A 272 19.21 -11.89 1.19
N ARG A 273 19.37 -12.87 2.06
CA ARG A 273 19.88 -12.64 3.41
C ARG A 273 21.35 -12.30 3.30
N PRO A 274 21.81 -11.05 3.57
CA PRO A 274 23.22 -10.75 3.54
C PRO A 274 23.94 -11.48 4.67
N ASN A 275 25.22 -11.83 4.46
CA ASN A 275 26.07 -12.30 5.53
C ASN A 275 26.06 -11.24 6.64
N GLY A 276 25.68 -11.65 7.86
CA GLY A 276 25.24 -10.81 8.95
C GLY A 276 26.26 -9.88 9.61
N ASN A 277 27.25 -9.38 8.85
CA ASN A 277 28.20 -8.39 9.35
C ASN A 277 27.63 -6.99 9.14
N LEU A 278 27.19 -6.41 10.24
CA LEU A 278 26.84 -4.99 10.27
C LEU A 278 28.11 -4.13 10.21
N PRO A 279 28.05 -2.93 9.61
CA PRO A 279 29.17 -1.99 9.62
C PRO A 279 29.60 -1.63 11.05
N ALA A 280 30.87 -1.28 11.24
CA ALA A 280 31.33 -0.72 12.51
C ALA A 280 30.60 0.61 12.79
N GLY A 281 30.23 0.84 14.06
CA GLY A 281 29.56 2.07 14.48
C GLY A 281 28.03 2.03 14.46
N VAL A 282 27.42 0.90 14.09
CA VAL A 282 25.97 0.72 14.22
C VAL A 282 25.59 0.50 15.68
N ASN A 283 24.72 1.34 16.21
CA ASN A 283 24.23 1.24 17.59
C ASN A 283 23.06 0.28 17.69
N PHE A 284 23.13 -0.65 18.64
CA PHE A 284 21.99 -1.46 19.06
C PHE A 284 21.20 -0.71 20.12
N ALA A 285 19.87 -0.83 20.09
CA ALA A 285 19.02 -0.24 21.11
C ALA A 285 19.34 -0.87 22.48
N SER A 286 19.76 -0.06 23.44
CA SER A 286 19.73 -0.40 24.87
C SER A 286 18.41 0.10 25.44
N ASP A 287 17.82 -0.61 26.41
CA ASP A 287 16.44 -0.49 26.88
C ASP A 287 15.99 0.88 27.44
N ASN A 288 16.81 1.94 27.43
CA ASN A 288 16.54 3.10 28.28
C ASN A 288 16.59 4.50 27.66
N THR A 289 16.66 4.72 26.35
CA THR A 289 16.67 6.12 25.85
C THR A 289 15.92 6.32 24.55
N PHE A 290 14.69 6.83 24.65
CA PHE A 290 14.02 7.55 23.56
C PHE A 290 13.98 9.03 23.85
N SER A 291 14.83 9.80 23.18
CA SER A 291 14.61 11.23 23.05
C SER A 291 13.62 11.48 21.91
N SER A 292 12.67 12.37 22.15
CA SER A 292 11.72 12.86 21.14
C SER A 292 12.46 13.38 19.91
N GLY A 293 12.31 12.69 18.78
CA GLY A 293 12.80 13.15 17.50
C GLY A 293 12.07 14.40 17.00
N PRO A 294 12.68 15.19 16.10
CA PRO A 294 12.12 16.46 15.65
C PRO A 294 10.80 16.27 14.88
N SER A 295 9.87 17.18 15.09
CA SER A 295 8.62 17.29 14.34
C SER A 295 8.90 17.66 12.89
N PHE A 296 8.42 16.85 11.94
CA PHE A 296 8.61 17.07 10.52
C PHE A 296 7.39 17.78 9.89
N SER A 297 7.60 19.03 9.47
CA SER A 297 6.69 19.77 8.61
C SER A 297 7.08 19.55 7.13
N SER A 298 6.09 19.39 6.25
CA SER A 298 6.10 19.40 4.75
C SER A 298 7.47 19.27 4.05
N GLY A 299 7.98 18.05 3.96
CA GLY A 299 9.20 17.70 3.22
C GLY A 299 8.99 16.43 2.37
N PRO A 300 10.04 15.94 1.66
CA PRO A 300 9.97 14.69 0.91
C PRO A 300 9.53 13.53 1.80
N SER A 301 8.91 12.49 1.21
CA SER A 301 8.36 11.36 1.94
C SER A 301 9.42 10.66 2.80
N PHE A 302 8.97 9.95 3.85
CA PHE A 302 9.85 9.16 4.71
C PHE A 302 10.84 8.30 3.90
N PHE A 303 10.37 7.62 2.87
CA PHE A 303 11.21 6.80 2.01
C PHE A 303 12.04 7.62 1.01
N GLU A 304 11.53 8.75 0.52
CA GLU A 304 12.31 9.67 -0.32
C GLU A 304 13.47 10.32 0.44
N ARG A 305 13.34 10.52 1.75
CA ARG A 305 14.42 11.03 2.60
C ARG A 305 15.53 10.00 2.85
N LEU A 306 15.15 8.72 2.88
CA LEU A 306 16.08 7.63 3.18
C LEU A 306 16.85 7.16 1.94
N PHE A 307 16.17 7.03 0.82
CA PHE A 307 16.71 6.39 -0.40
C PHE A 307 16.86 7.36 -1.57
N GLY A 308 16.70 8.67 -1.35
CA GLY A 308 16.55 9.66 -2.42
C GLY A 308 15.20 9.53 -3.10
N GLY A 309 14.67 10.62 -3.64
CA GLY A 309 13.50 10.58 -4.53
C GLY A 309 13.81 9.72 -5.77
N PRO A 310 12.83 9.47 -6.65
CA PRO A 310 13.06 8.71 -7.87
C PRO A 310 14.31 9.25 -8.54
N THR A 311 15.37 8.44 -8.51
CA THR A 311 16.65 8.80 -9.14
C THR A 311 16.32 9.21 -10.56
N ALA A 312 16.61 10.44 -10.92
CA ALA A 312 16.61 10.85 -12.31
C ALA A 312 17.39 9.76 -13.07
N PRO A 313 16.87 9.27 -14.21
CA PRO A 313 17.60 8.27 -14.96
C PRO A 313 19.03 8.77 -15.15
N PRO A 314 20.05 7.89 -15.03
CA PRO A 314 21.42 8.31 -15.16
C PRO A 314 21.56 9.12 -16.45
N PRO A 315 22.32 10.23 -16.46
CA PRO A 315 22.48 11.04 -17.67
C PRO A 315 22.98 10.13 -18.78
N VAL A 316 22.18 10.03 -19.84
CA VAL A 316 22.54 9.26 -21.03
C VAL A 316 23.86 9.83 -21.50
N PRO A 317 24.94 9.02 -21.64
CA PRO A 317 26.20 9.51 -22.14
C PRO A 317 25.93 10.22 -23.46
N ARG A 318 26.23 11.50 -23.58
CA ARG A 318 26.15 12.21 -24.84
C ARG A 318 27.11 11.52 -25.81
N GLY A 319 26.56 10.66 -26.64
CA GLY A 319 27.28 10.08 -27.75
C GLY A 319 27.91 11.22 -28.55
N ARG A 320 29.22 11.16 -28.75
CA ARG A 320 29.93 12.04 -29.66
C ARG A 320 29.23 11.97 -31.00
N ILE A 321 28.64 13.07 -31.43
CA ILE A 321 28.12 13.23 -32.80
C ILE A 321 29.37 13.12 -33.70
N PRO A 322 29.42 12.18 -34.65
CA PRO A 322 30.50 12.14 -35.61
C PRO A 322 30.40 13.41 -36.46
N GLN A 323 31.44 14.23 -36.43
CA GLN A 323 31.59 15.34 -37.39
C GLN A 323 31.62 14.75 -38.79
N ARG A 324 30.58 15.00 -39.57
CA ARG A 324 30.62 14.80 -41.02
C ARG A 324 31.67 15.76 -41.59
N ARG A 325 32.81 15.22 -42.04
CA ARG A 325 33.71 15.94 -42.91
C ARG A 325 32.98 16.24 -44.24
N LEU A 326 32.80 17.49 -44.51
CA LEU A 326 32.54 17.97 -45.86
C LEU A 326 33.77 17.71 -46.67
N PHE A 327 33.66 16.84 -47.68
CA PHE A 327 34.62 16.77 -48.76
C PHE A 327 34.04 17.52 -49.95
N ASP A 328 34.83 18.52 -50.41
CA ASP A 328 34.73 19.17 -51.67
C ASP A 328 34.81 18.16 -52.82
N ARG A 329 33.92 18.20 -53.76
CA ARG A 329 34.03 18.41 -55.17
C ARG A 329 32.66 18.24 -55.82
#